data_e8c543db99fd60029724e80bf018e520
#
_entry.id   e8c543db99fd60029724e80bf018e520
#
_cell.length_a   1.000
_cell.length_b   1.000
_cell.length_c   1.000
_cell.angle_alpha   90.00
_cell.angle_beta   90.00
_cell.angle_gamma   90.00
#
_symmetry.space_group_name_H-M   'P 1'
#
loop_
_entity.id
_entity.type
_entity.pdbx_description
1 polymer ?
#
loop_
_entity_poly.entity_id
_entity_poly.type
_entity_poly.pdbx_seq_one_letter_code
_entity_poly.pdbx_strand_id
1 'polypeptide(L)'
;TILSHMDYDGKGTLLDVGCGSGALSIRAALTWQETKVVGIDYWAPVYNYSQALCEKNAVSEGAGDRCTFCRGDANKLDFPDGSFDAVVSNYVYHNITGADKQQLLLETLRVLKKGGVFALNDEMKLGMYGDMAAFVQKLRDMGYEEVRLIDTAKEVFGSHRRAAMMMLGASRMLVGRK
;
A
#
# COMPACT_ATOMS: atom_id res chain seq x y z
N THR A 1 -2.86 1.85 -11.92
CA THR A 1 -2.21 0.52 -11.95
C THR A 1 -2.43 -0.23 -10.64
N ILE A 2 -2.08 0.30 -9.45
CA ILE A 2 -2.24 -0.44 -8.17
C ILE A 2 -3.68 -0.93 -7.99
N LEU A 3 -4.65 -0.02 -8.04
CA LEU A 3 -6.06 -0.33 -7.80
C LEU A 3 -6.66 -1.31 -8.83
N SER A 4 -6.15 -1.34 -10.07
CA SER A 4 -6.65 -2.25 -11.11
C SER A 4 -6.26 -3.72 -10.88
N HIS A 5 -5.35 -3.99 -9.94
CA HIS A 5 -4.97 -5.36 -9.56
C HIS A 5 -5.73 -5.88 -8.34
N MET A 6 -6.64 -5.07 -7.78
CA MET A 6 -7.43 -5.45 -6.61
C MET A 6 -8.81 -5.95 -7.05
N ASP A 7 -9.13 -7.18 -6.66
CA ASP A 7 -10.50 -7.71 -6.75
C ASP A 7 -11.30 -7.22 -5.54
N TYR A 8 -11.53 -5.90 -5.49
CA TYR A 8 -12.24 -5.22 -4.41
C TYR A 8 -13.62 -4.77 -4.88
N ASP A 9 -14.64 -5.07 -4.09
CA ASP A 9 -16.03 -4.71 -4.41
C ASP A 9 -16.36 -3.23 -4.19
N GLY A 10 -15.41 -2.47 -3.66
CA GLY A 10 -15.54 -1.04 -3.44
C GLY A 10 -16.36 -0.65 -2.22
N LYS A 11 -16.56 -1.56 -1.26
CA LYS A 11 -17.37 -1.31 -0.06
C LYS A 11 -16.55 -1.37 1.22
N GLY A 12 -16.96 -0.61 2.23
CA GLY A 12 -16.32 -0.61 3.53
C GLY A 12 -15.16 0.37 3.64
N THR A 13 -14.10 -0.02 4.30
CA THR A 13 -12.98 0.88 4.63
C THR A 13 -11.67 0.37 4.06
N LEU A 14 -10.96 1.25 3.37
CA LEU A 14 -9.63 1.01 2.80
C LEU A 14 -8.58 1.80 3.58
N LEU A 15 -7.47 1.15 3.93
CA LEU A 15 -6.28 1.79 4.50
C LEU A 15 -5.22 2.01 3.42
N ASP A 16 -4.69 3.22 3.35
CA ASP A 16 -3.51 3.59 2.55
C ASP A 16 -2.32 3.85 3.48
N VAL A 17 -1.36 2.92 3.51
CA VAL A 17 -0.18 3.00 4.37
C VAL A 17 0.91 3.79 3.67
N GLY A 18 1.33 4.90 4.28
CA GLY A 18 2.30 5.83 3.70
C GLY A 18 1.69 6.66 2.57
N CYS A 19 0.58 7.32 2.85
CA CYS A 19 -0.23 8.01 1.84
C CYS A 19 0.42 9.25 1.21
N GLY A 20 1.53 9.74 1.76
CA GLY A 20 2.29 10.88 1.24
C GLY A 20 1.45 12.14 1.08
N SER A 21 1.12 12.51 -0.15
CA SER A 21 0.24 13.64 -0.50
C SER A 21 -1.25 13.27 -0.59
N GLY A 22 -1.61 12.01 -0.30
CA GLY A 22 -2.97 11.49 -0.40
C GLY A 22 -3.37 11.01 -1.80
N ALA A 23 -2.46 10.99 -2.77
CA ALA A 23 -2.81 10.73 -4.17
C ALA A 23 -3.47 9.35 -4.40
N LEU A 24 -2.95 8.27 -3.78
CA LEU A 24 -3.52 6.93 -3.90
C LEU A 24 -4.84 6.83 -3.13
N SER A 25 -4.92 7.40 -1.92
CA SER A 25 -6.14 7.49 -1.12
C SER A 25 -7.28 8.16 -1.89
N ILE A 26 -7.02 9.33 -2.47
CA ILE A 26 -7.98 10.10 -3.25
C ILE A 26 -8.42 9.30 -4.49
N ARG A 27 -7.46 8.70 -5.20
CA ARG A 27 -7.77 7.87 -6.36
C ARG A 27 -8.64 6.66 -6.00
N ALA A 28 -8.40 6.03 -4.86
CA ALA A 28 -9.24 4.94 -4.36
C ALA A 28 -10.68 5.40 -4.07
N ALA A 29 -10.84 6.53 -3.36
CA ALA A 29 -12.15 7.11 -3.06
C ALA A 29 -12.94 7.52 -4.30
N LEU A 30 -12.25 8.01 -5.35
CA LEU A 30 -12.87 8.35 -6.64
C LEU A 30 -13.23 7.11 -7.46
N THR A 31 -12.45 6.04 -7.33
CA THR A 31 -12.71 4.78 -8.03
C THR A 31 -13.89 4.01 -7.42
N TRP A 32 -13.97 3.99 -6.09
CA TRP A 32 -14.99 3.26 -5.32
C TRP A 32 -15.80 4.22 -4.46
N GLN A 33 -16.97 4.59 -4.95
CA GLN A 33 -17.82 5.65 -4.36
C GLN A 33 -18.40 5.29 -2.99
N GLU A 34 -18.52 4.00 -2.65
CA GLU A 34 -19.02 3.51 -1.36
C GLU A 34 -17.88 3.22 -0.36
N THR A 35 -16.61 3.41 -0.75
CA THR A 35 -15.46 3.16 0.12
C THR A 35 -15.08 4.41 0.90
N LYS A 36 -14.88 4.25 2.20
CA LYS A 36 -14.19 5.22 3.05
C LYS A 36 -12.70 4.90 3.07
N VAL A 37 -11.86 5.90 2.91
CA VAL A 37 -10.41 5.74 2.87
C VAL A 37 -9.78 6.41 4.07
N VAL A 38 -8.90 5.66 4.75
CA VAL A 38 -8.03 6.18 5.80
C VAL A 38 -6.60 6.18 5.27
N GLY A 39 -6.01 7.34 5.09
CA GLY A 39 -4.61 7.51 4.73
C GLY A 39 -3.77 7.79 5.96
N ILE A 40 -2.70 7.03 6.15
CA ILE A 40 -1.75 7.31 7.24
C ILE A 40 -0.36 7.55 6.68
N ASP A 41 0.37 8.46 7.31
CA ASP A 41 1.78 8.71 7.01
C ASP A 41 2.50 9.22 8.27
N TYR A 42 3.81 9.04 8.30
CA TYR A 42 4.64 9.62 9.33
C TYR A 42 4.92 11.10 9.07
N TRP A 43 4.84 11.51 7.79
CA TRP A 43 5.17 12.85 7.28
C TRP A 43 6.48 13.37 7.85
N ALA A 44 7.55 12.60 7.62
CA ALA A 44 8.88 13.02 8.02
C ALA A 44 9.23 14.38 7.39
N PRO A 45 9.95 15.26 8.11
CA PRO A 45 10.27 16.61 7.62
C PRO A 45 11.02 16.67 6.28
N VAL A 46 11.68 15.58 5.90
CA VAL A 46 12.40 15.46 4.63
C VAL A 46 11.44 15.43 3.41
N TYR A 47 10.20 15.04 3.60
CA TYR A 47 9.16 15.06 2.58
C TYR A 47 8.28 16.30 2.78
N ASN A 48 8.04 17.04 1.71
CA ASN A 48 7.19 18.24 1.77
C ASN A 48 5.70 17.88 1.72
N TYR A 49 5.28 16.88 2.54
CA TYR A 49 3.90 16.42 2.67
C TYR A 49 3.40 16.63 4.11
N SER A 50 2.08 16.73 4.27
CA SER A 50 1.44 16.88 5.58
C SER A 50 -0.01 16.43 5.52
N GLN A 51 -0.59 16.17 6.68
CA GLN A 51 -2.03 15.87 6.79
C GLN A 51 -2.88 16.98 6.16
N ALA A 52 -2.58 18.24 6.45
CA ALA A 52 -3.33 19.38 5.90
C ALA A 52 -3.26 19.44 4.37
N LEU A 53 -2.12 19.07 3.77
CA LEU A 53 -1.99 18.98 2.31
C LEU A 53 -2.87 17.85 1.75
N CYS A 54 -2.91 16.68 2.39
CA CYS A 54 -3.76 15.57 1.97
C CYS A 54 -5.24 15.95 2.02
N GLU A 55 -5.68 16.58 3.12
CA GLU A 55 -7.05 17.05 3.31
C GLU A 55 -7.44 18.07 2.24
N LYS A 56 -6.56 19.06 1.98
CA LYS A 56 -6.75 20.04 0.92
C LYS A 56 -6.87 19.38 -0.46
N ASN A 57 -5.98 18.43 -0.77
CA ASN A 57 -6.01 17.71 -2.04
C ASN A 57 -7.30 16.92 -2.19
N ALA A 58 -7.73 16.21 -1.14
CA ALA A 58 -8.96 15.43 -1.17
C ALA A 58 -10.20 16.29 -1.42
N VAL A 59 -10.29 17.46 -0.77
CA VAL A 59 -11.38 18.42 -1.01
C VAL A 59 -11.34 18.93 -2.44
N SER A 60 -10.16 19.32 -2.95
CA SER A 60 -10.00 19.84 -4.31
C SER A 60 -10.39 18.84 -5.40
N GLU A 61 -10.19 17.54 -5.14
CA GLU A 61 -10.52 16.45 -6.07
C GLU A 61 -11.94 15.88 -5.86
N GLY A 62 -12.71 16.41 -4.91
CA GLY A 62 -14.08 15.96 -4.65
C GLY A 62 -14.19 14.64 -3.87
N ALA A 63 -13.18 14.30 -3.07
CA ALA A 63 -13.12 13.10 -2.24
C ALA A 63 -13.01 13.41 -0.73
N GLY A 64 -13.14 14.67 -0.33
CA GLY A 64 -12.92 15.12 1.05
C GLY A 64 -13.87 14.51 2.07
N ASP A 65 -15.08 14.15 1.68
CA ASP A 65 -16.10 13.51 2.52
C ASP A 65 -15.83 12.01 2.77
N ARG A 66 -14.94 11.38 2.00
CA ARG A 66 -14.64 9.95 2.05
C ARG A 66 -13.19 9.64 2.43
N CYS A 67 -12.31 10.63 2.46
CA CYS A 67 -10.92 10.48 2.86
C CYS A 67 -10.67 11.09 4.24
N THR A 68 -10.07 10.32 5.13
CA THR A 68 -9.57 10.79 6.42
C THR A 68 -8.07 10.56 6.46
N PHE A 69 -7.32 11.52 6.96
CA PHE A 69 -5.87 11.41 7.05
C PHE A 69 -5.42 11.57 8.49
N CYS A 70 -4.49 10.73 8.93
CA CYS A 70 -3.92 10.84 10.27
C CYS A 70 -2.45 10.40 10.28
N ARG A 71 -1.71 10.88 11.29
CA ARG A 71 -0.35 10.46 11.51
C ARG A 71 -0.31 9.00 11.94
N GLY A 72 0.60 8.20 11.35
CA GLY A 72 0.79 6.80 11.71
C GLY A 72 2.20 6.32 11.41
N ASP A 73 2.59 5.24 12.07
CA ASP A 73 3.87 4.58 11.88
C ASP A 73 3.63 3.18 11.31
N ALA A 74 4.18 2.90 10.13
CA ALA A 74 4.06 1.60 9.48
C ALA A 74 4.81 0.46 10.21
N ASN A 75 5.71 0.79 11.15
CA ASN A 75 6.34 -0.22 12.01
C ASN A 75 5.34 -0.84 12.99
N LYS A 76 4.35 -0.05 13.43
CA LYS A 76 3.30 -0.48 14.36
C LYS A 76 2.05 0.34 14.10
N LEU A 77 1.08 -0.28 13.43
CA LEU A 77 -0.18 0.35 13.11
C LEU A 77 -1.09 0.42 14.34
N ASP A 78 -1.57 1.61 14.66
CA ASP A 78 -2.48 1.85 15.80
C ASP A 78 -3.93 1.53 15.42
N PHE A 79 -4.14 0.33 14.89
CA PHE A 79 -5.44 -0.22 14.55
C PHE A 79 -5.55 -1.67 15.05
N PRO A 80 -6.73 -2.11 15.50
CA PRO A 80 -6.97 -3.52 15.83
C PRO A 80 -6.76 -4.45 14.63
N ASP A 81 -6.54 -5.73 14.91
CA ASP A 81 -6.52 -6.77 13.88
C ASP A 81 -7.84 -6.76 13.09
N GLY A 82 -7.76 -6.92 11.79
CA GLY A 82 -8.95 -7.03 10.95
C GLY A 82 -9.86 -5.79 10.95
N SER A 83 -9.28 -4.58 10.92
CA SER A 83 -10.03 -3.31 10.91
C SER A 83 -10.50 -2.89 9.51
N PHE A 84 -9.78 -3.30 8.46
CA PHE A 84 -9.99 -2.78 7.10
C PHE A 84 -10.42 -3.87 6.12
N ASP A 85 -11.28 -3.50 5.18
CA ASP A 85 -11.76 -4.38 4.10
C ASP A 85 -10.74 -4.45 2.96
N ALA A 86 -9.95 -3.41 2.78
CA ALA A 86 -8.84 -3.36 1.82
C ALA A 86 -7.64 -2.58 2.37
N VAL A 87 -6.44 -2.93 1.92
CA VAL A 87 -5.20 -2.20 2.26
C VAL A 87 -4.35 -1.99 1.02
N VAL A 88 -3.85 -0.77 0.86
CA VAL A 88 -2.91 -0.39 -0.20
C VAL A 88 -1.68 0.30 0.37
N SER A 89 -0.58 0.25 -0.36
CA SER A 89 0.62 1.05 -0.10
C SER A 89 1.42 1.23 -1.39
N ASN A 90 2.12 2.35 -1.51
CA ASN A 90 2.92 2.64 -2.70
C ASN A 90 4.25 3.32 -2.37
N TYR A 91 5.35 2.60 -2.52
CA TYR A 91 6.73 3.08 -2.31
C TYR A 91 7.01 3.63 -0.91
N VAL A 92 6.71 2.86 0.12
CA VAL A 92 6.81 3.27 1.53
C VAL A 92 7.89 2.52 2.28
N TYR A 93 7.81 1.20 2.31
CA TYR A 93 8.58 0.38 3.24
C TYR A 93 10.09 0.41 2.99
N HIS A 94 10.54 0.58 1.72
CA HIS A 94 11.97 0.70 1.41
C HIS A 94 12.64 1.90 2.10
N ASN A 95 11.87 2.94 2.45
CA ASN A 95 12.36 4.13 3.15
C ASN A 95 12.49 3.95 4.66
N ILE A 96 11.89 2.90 5.24
CA ILE A 96 11.94 2.63 6.68
C ILE A 96 13.24 1.89 6.99
N THR A 97 14.22 2.59 7.55
CA THR A 97 15.52 2.02 7.86
C THR A 97 15.47 1.13 9.11
N GLY A 98 16.32 0.09 9.15
CA GLY A 98 16.48 -0.76 10.33
C GLY A 98 15.36 -1.77 10.58
N ALA A 99 14.26 -1.74 9.82
CA ALA A 99 13.14 -2.66 9.97
C ALA A 99 13.21 -3.80 8.94
N ASP A 100 12.84 -5.00 9.36
CA ASP A 100 12.60 -6.15 8.48
C ASP A 100 11.37 -5.86 7.60
N LYS A 101 11.57 -5.86 6.27
CA LYS A 101 10.51 -5.48 5.32
C LYS A 101 9.37 -6.49 5.29
N GLN A 102 9.65 -7.77 5.46
CA GLN A 102 8.59 -8.79 5.51
C GLN A 102 7.75 -8.65 6.79
N GLN A 103 8.36 -8.25 7.92
CA GLN A 103 7.61 -7.94 9.14
C GLN A 103 6.71 -6.70 8.98
N LEU A 104 7.17 -5.66 8.27
CA LEU A 104 6.34 -4.50 7.94
C LEU A 104 5.14 -4.88 7.08
N LEU A 105 5.33 -5.77 6.08
CA LEU A 105 4.23 -6.29 5.28
C LEU A 105 3.25 -7.10 6.14
N LEU A 106 3.73 -7.95 7.06
CA LEU A 106 2.87 -8.71 7.98
C LEU A 106 2.09 -7.79 8.92
N GLU A 107 2.73 -6.74 9.45
CA GLU A 107 2.04 -5.74 10.28
C GLU A 107 0.92 -5.04 9.50
N THR A 108 1.18 -4.67 8.25
CA THR A 108 0.15 -4.12 7.36
C THR A 108 -0.99 -5.10 7.12
N LEU A 109 -0.68 -6.37 6.88
CA LEU A 109 -1.68 -7.41 6.66
C LEU A 109 -2.42 -7.82 7.95
N ARG A 110 -1.87 -7.54 9.13
CA ARG A 110 -2.53 -7.78 10.41
C ARG A 110 -3.87 -7.03 10.50
N VAL A 111 -3.88 -5.77 10.11
CA VAL A 111 -5.08 -4.92 10.19
C VAL A 111 -6.11 -5.18 9.09
N LEU A 112 -5.78 -6.02 8.10
CA LEU A 112 -6.71 -6.45 7.06
C LEU A 112 -7.66 -7.53 7.61
N LYS A 113 -8.96 -7.40 7.34
CA LYS A 113 -9.97 -8.41 7.66
C LYS A 113 -9.73 -9.72 6.90
N LYS A 114 -10.19 -10.83 7.45
CA LYS A 114 -10.31 -12.08 6.69
C LYS A 114 -11.25 -11.86 5.49
N GLY A 115 -10.83 -12.32 4.31
CA GLY A 115 -11.52 -12.04 3.05
C GLY A 115 -11.19 -10.67 2.44
N GLY A 116 -10.49 -9.81 3.17
CA GLY A 116 -10.06 -8.50 2.66
C GLY A 116 -8.95 -8.61 1.61
N VAL A 117 -8.83 -7.59 0.76
CA VAL A 117 -7.89 -7.57 -0.36
C VAL A 117 -6.77 -6.55 -0.16
N PHE A 118 -5.61 -6.81 -0.75
CA PHE A 118 -4.45 -5.93 -0.61
C PHE A 118 -3.67 -5.78 -1.90
N ALA A 119 -3.02 -4.61 -2.04
CA ALA A 119 -2.04 -4.32 -3.07
C ALA A 119 -0.93 -3.43 -2.50
N LEU A 120 0.25 -4.01 -2.29
CA LEU A 120 1.40 -3.38 -1.66
C LEU A 120 2.54 -3.30 -2.68
N ASN A 121 2.75 -2.12 -3.26
CA ASN A 121 3.77 -1.88 -4.27
C ASN A 121 5.00 -1.21 -3.66
N ASP A 122 6.18 -1.77 -3.94
CA ASP A 122 7.43 -1.17 -3.45
C ASP A 122 8.65 -1.57 -4.29
N GLU A 123 9.78 -0.97 -4.02
CA GLU A 123 11.10 -1.31 -4.54
C GLU A 123 11.66 -2.52 -3.77
N MET A 124 11.22 -3.73 -4.15
CA MET A 124 11.46 -4.97 -3.41
C MET A 124 12.81 -5.62 -3.78
N LYS A 125 13.92 -4.92 -3.47
CA LYS A 125 15.28 -5.45 -3.67
C LYS A 125 15.53 -6.65 -2.76
N LEU A 126 16.18 -7.69 -3.30
CA LEU A 126 16.52 -8.92 -2.58
C LEU A 126 17.28 -8.63 -1.26
N GLY A 127 18.24 -7.72 -1.27
CA GLY A 127 19.03 -7.36 -0.08
C GLY A 127 18.23 -6.63 1.01
N MET A 128 17.01 -6.14 0.70
CA MET A 128 16.15 -5.44 1.66
C MET A 128 14.94 -6.30 2.08
N TYR A 129 14.35 -7.00 1.12
CA TYR A 129 13.11 -7.74 1.30
C TYR A 129 13.33 -9.24 1.48
N GLY A 130 14.53 -9.74 1.21
CA GLY A 130 14.80 -11.17 1.18
C GLY A 130 14.07 -11.88 0.03
N ASP A 131 13.86 -13.17 0.16
CA ASP A 131 13.16 -13.98 -0.85
C ASP A 131 11.65 -13.74 -0.80
N MET A 132 11.15 -12.91 -1.70
CA MET A 132 9.72 -12.60 -1.82
C MET A 132 8.90 -13.75 -2.43
N ALA A 133 9.50 -14.67 -3.17
CA ALA A 133 8.79 -15.87 -3.63
C ALA A 133 8.51 -16.79 -2.46
N ALA A 134 9.48 -16.99 -1.58
CA ALA A 134 9.27 -17.73 -0.32
C ALA A 134 8.25 -17.03 0.59
N PHE A 135 8.26 -15.70 0.63
CA PHE A 135 7.26 -14.93 1.40
C PHE A 135 5.84 -15.10 0.86
N VAL A 136 5.66 -15.10 -0.46
CA VAL A 136 4.36 -15.41 -1.09
C VAL A 136 3.88 -16.81 -0.67
N GLN A 137 4.77 -17.81 -0.69
CA GLN A 137 4.40 -19.16 -0.24
C GLN A 137 4.03 -19.19 1.25
N LYS A 138 4.79 -18.47 2.10
CA LYS A 138 4.46 -18.33 3.53
C LYS A 138 3.05 -17.77 3.74
N LEU A 139 2.66 -16.73 2.98
CA LEU A 139 1.30 -16.18 3.07
C LEU A 139 0.23 -17.21 2.66
N ARG A 140 0.47 -17.97 1.60
CA ARG A 140 -0.43 -19.06 1.17
C ARG A 140 -0.57 -20.14 2.26
N ASP A 141 0.52 -20.52 2.90
CA ASP A 141 0.52 -21.48 4.01
C ASP A 141 -0.23 -20.94 5.25
N MET A 142 -0.28 -19.61 5.41
CA MET A 142 -1.10 -18.92 6.42
C MET A 142 -2.59 -18.83 6.04
N GLY A 143 -2.99 -19.31 4.86
CA GLY A 143 -4.38 -19.30 4.39
C GLY A 143 -4.78 -18.08 3.55
N TYR A 144 -3.81 -17.27 3.10
CA TYR A 144 -4.09 -16.20 2.15
C TYR A 144 -4.35 -16.76 0.75
N GLU A 145 -5.30 -16.19 0.04
CA GLU A 145 -5.72 -16.61 -1.29
C GLU A 145 -5.19 -15.68 -2.38
N GLU A 146 -5.03 -16.22 -3.60
CA GLU A 146 -4.67 -15.45 -4.81
C GLU A 146 -3.39 -14.60 -4.68
N VAL A 147 -2.50 -14.97 -3.73
CA VAL A 147 -1.28 -14.19 -3.48
C VAL A 147 -0.35 -14.27 -4.68
N ARG A 148 -0.02 -13.12 -5.23
CA ARG A 148 0.87 -12.95 -6.40
C ARG A 148 1.87 -11.82 -6.17
N LEU A 149 3.04 -11.98 -6.78
CA LEU A 149 4.04 -10.92 -6.88
C LEU A 149 4.10 -10.44 -8.33
N ILE A 150 3.65 -9.22 -8.60
CA ILE A 150 3.57 -8.63 -9.93
C ILE A 150 4.83 -7.81 -10.21
N ASP A 151 5.41 -7.96 -11.39
CA ASP A 151 6.55 -7.18 -11.84
C ASP A 151 6.12 -5.82 -12.37
N THR A 152 5.94 -4.85 -11.47
CA THR A 152 5.51 -3.49 -11.82
C THR A 152 6.60 -2.67 -12.53
N ALA A 153 7.88 -3.02 -12.35
CA ALA A 153 8.96 -2.41 -13.13
C ALA A 153 8.77 -2.67 -14.63
N LYS A 154 8.43 -3.90 -15.01
CA LYS A 154 8.16 -4.27 -16.40
C LYS A 154 6.83 -3.73 -16.88
N GLU A 155 5.79 -3.84 -16.07
CA GLU A 155 4.43 -3.44 -16.43
C GLU A 155 4.30 -1.93 -16.70
N VAL A 156 4.85 -1.09 -15.81
CA VAL A 156 4.73 0.36 -15.89
C VAL A 156 5.73 0.99 -16.85
N PHE A 157 6.97 0.49 -16.85
CA PHE A 157 8.08 1.09 -17.61
C PHE A 157 8.43 0.32 -18.91
N GLY A 158 7.75 -0.80 -19.14
CA GLY A 158 7.98 -1.67 -20.32
C GLY A 158 9.28 -2.50 -20.22
N SER A 159 10.23 -2.15 -19.36
CA SER A 159 11.44 -2.92 -19.10
C SER A 159 12.11 -2.54 -17.78
N HIS A 160 12.83 -3.50 -17.16
CA HIS A 160 13.65 -3.25 -15.98
C HIS A 160 14.73 -2.18 -16.20
N ARG A 161 15.29 -2.10 -17.42
CA ARG A 161 16.32 -1.11 -17.76
C ARG A 161 15.75 0.32 -17.67
N ARG A 162 14.56 0.55 -18.20
CA ARG A 162 13.88 1.86 -18.09
C ARG A 162 13.49 2.17 -16.65
N ALA A 163 12.95 1.21 -15.94
CA ALA A 163 12.63 1.36 -14.52
C ALA A 163 13.88 1.67 -13.67
N ALA A 164 15.02 1.01 -13.96
CA ALA A 164 16.29 1.26 -13.27
C ALA A 164 16.81 2.69 -13.45
N MET A 165 16.59 3.32 -14.61
CA MET A 165 16.90 4.75 -14.82
C MET A 165 16.14 5.68 -13.86
N MET A 166 14.98 5.24 -13.37
CA MET A 166 14.15 5.94 -12.38
C MET A 166 14.36 5.38 -10.97
N MET A 167 15.40 4.55 -10.76
CA MET A 167 15.70 3.84 -9.51
C MET A 167 14.61 2.85 -9.06
N LEU A 168 13.74 2.40 -9.97
CA LEU A 168 12.59 1.53 -9.72
C LEU A 168 12.74 0.14 -10.38
N GLY A 169 13.98 -0.31 -10.61
CA GLY A 169 14.27 -1.56 -11.32
C GLY A 169 13.83 -2.83 -10.60
N ALA A 170 13.66 -2.79 -9.29
CA ALA A 170 13.16 -3.89 -8.48
C ALA A 170 11.71 -3.66 -8.01
N SER A 171 10.99 -2.75 -8.67
CA SER A 171 9.58 -2.48 -8.33
C SER A 171 8.73 -3.72 -8.53
N ARG A 172 8.05 -4.12 -7.47
CA ARG A 172 7.13 -5.26 -7.40
C ARG A 172 5.91 -4.89 -6.59
N MET A 173 4.80 -5.53 -6.89
CA MET A 173 3.57 -5.38 -6.14
C MET A 173 3.10 -6.73 -5.62
N LEU A 174 2.95 -6.82 -4.31
CA LEU A 174 2.35 -7.97 -3.64
C LEU A 174 0.83 -7.75 -3.58
N VAL A 175 0.08 -8.64 -4.19
CA VAL A 175 -1.39 -8.59 -4.22
C VAL A 175 -1.98 -9.90 -3.74
N GLY A 176 -3.21 -9.87 -3.21
CA GLY A 176 -3.92 -11.06 -2.78
C GLY A 176 -5.14 -10.77 -1.92
N ARG A 177 -5.66 -11.84 -1.31
CA ARG A 177 -6.79 -11.86 -0.37
C ARG A 177 -6.38 -12.57 0.91
N LYS A 178 -6.77 -12.03 2.08
CA LYS A 178 -6.48 -12.64 3.38
C LYS A 178 -7.51 -13.71 3.75
#